data_3d82dfcec8d144b3459a816981a97bc3
#
_entry.id   3d82dfcec8d144b3459a816981a97bc3
#
_cell.length_a   1.000
_cell.length_b   1.000
_cell.length_c   1.000
_cell.angle_alpha   90.00
_cell.angle_beta   90.00
_cell.angle_gamma   90.00
#
_symmetry.space_group_name_H-M   'P 1'
#
loop_
_entity.id
_entity.type
_entity.pdbx_description
1 polymer ?
#
loop_
_entity_poly.entity_id
_entity_poly.type
_entity_poly.pdbx_seq_one_letter_code
_entity_poly.pdbx_strand_id
1 'polypeptide(L)'
;MKRVLIILGTIAAVLLVAFLTLRTVTKSGSPEAVSQTNQNGLSVTVNYCQPYKNGRAIFGGLVPYEKVWRTGANEATTIEFAQLVTIVGKPLKAGKYSLWSVPFPNGWQAIFNRETGQWGTNYNPAEDELRVMVNTRPHSPAAEQFTISFSPATGGADMLLTWDETEAVVPIRR
;
A
#
# COMPACT_ATOMS: atom_id res chain seq x y z
N MET A 1 -5.89 23.10 -42.28
CA MET A 1 -5.38 21.83 -41.71
C MET A 1 -4.09 22.00 -40.91
N LYS A 2 -2.97 22.60 -41.46
CA LYS A 2 -1.70 22.76 -40.69
C LYS A 2 -1.84 23.49 -39.36
N ARG A 3 -2.58 24.64 -39.34
CA ARG A 3 -2.78 25.41 -38.09
C ARG A 3 -3.54 24.64 -37.02
N VAL A 4 -4.54 23.85 -37.38
CA VAL A 4 -5.30 23.00 -36.43
C VAL A 4 -4.40 21.89 -35.84
N LEU A 5 -3.57 21.24 -36.65
CA LEU A 5 -2.60 20.26 -36.19
C LEU A 5 -1.57 20.83 -35.22
N ILE A 6 -1.09 22.05 -35.49
CA ILE A 6 -0.17 22.76 -34.58
C ILE A 6 -0.85 23.06 -33.25
N ILE A 7 -2.08 23.59 -33.26
CA ILE A 7 -2.85 23.86 -32.02
C ILE A 7 -3.08 22.60 -31.23
N LEU A 8 -3.52 21.52 -31.87
CA LEU A 8 -3.75 20.23 -31.18
C LEU A 8 -2.45 19.65 -30.61
N GLY A 9 -1.33 19.75 -31.36
CA GLY A 9 -0.01 19.31 -30.89
C GLY A 9 0.47 20.13 -29.68
N THR A 10 0.26 21.45 -29.69
CA THR A 10 0.62 22.33 -28.57
C THR A 10 -0.22 22.00 -27.33
N ILE A 11 -1.54 21.81 -27.48
CA ILE A 11 -2.42 21.41 -26.36
C ILE A 11 -1.98 20.07 -25.78
N ALA A 12 -1.71 19.07 -26.62
CA ALA A 12 -1.24 17.77 -26.17
C ALA A 12 0.09 17.85 -25.40
N ALA A 13 1.05 18.67 -25.90
CA ALA A 13 2.32 18.89 -25.22
C ALA A 13 2.14 19.59 -23.86
N VAL A 14 1.29 20.61 -23.78
CA VAL A 14 0.98 21.29 -22.50
C VAL A 14 0.33 20.33 -21.50
N LEU A 15 -0.63 19.52 -21.93
CA LEU A 15 -1.28 18.53 -21.07
C LEU A 15 -0.29 17.46 -20.58
N LEU A 16 0.62 17.02 -21.45
CA LEU A 16 1.66 16.06 -21.08
C LEU A 16 2.61 16.66 -20.02
N VAL A 17 3.08 17.88 -20.23
CA VAL A 17 3.95 18.58 -19.27
C VAL A 17 3.22 18.77 -17.93
N ALA A 18 1.97 19.21 -17.95
CA ALA A 18 1.16 19.35 -16.73
C ALA A 18 0.98 18.02 -16.01
N PHE A 19 0.70 16.93 -16.73
CA PHE A 19 0.59 15.59 -16.17
C PHE A 19 1.90 15.11 -15.54
N LEU A 20 3.03 15.28 -16.23
CA LEU A 20 4.35 14.88 -15.71
C LEU A 20 4.74 15.70 -14.47
N THR A 21 4.45 17.00 -14.48
CA THR A 21 4.72 17.89 -13.33
C THR A 21 3.86 17.49 -12.13
N LEU A 22 2.56 17.28 -12.34
CA LEU A 22 1.66 16.85 -11.27
C LEU A 22 2.12 15.52 -10.66
N ARG A 23 2.49 14.56 -11.50
CA ARG A 23 3.01 13.27 -11.07
C ARG A 23 4.29 13.39 -10.24
N THR A 24 5.22 14.26 -10.64
CA THR A 24 6.47 14.51 -9.89
C THR A 24 6.19 15.15 -8.53
N VAL A 25 5.30 16.14 -8.48
CA VAL A 25 4.93 16.83 -7.23
C VAL A 25 4.21 15.90 -6.26
N THR A 26 3.27 15.09 -6.74
CA THR A 26 2.58 14.12 -5.86
C THR A 26 3.52 13.06 -5.31
N LYS A 27 4.49 12.59 -6.10
CA LYS A 27 5.48 11.59 -5.67
C LYS A 27 6.57 12.13 -4.76
N SER A 28 6.89 13.44 -4.82
CA SER A 28 7.84 14.05 -3.88
C SER A 28 7.32 14.03 -2.43
N GLY A 29 6.01 14.19 -2.22
CA GLY A 29 5.38 14.11 -0.89
C GLY A 29 5.12 12.69 -0.38
N SER A 30 5.27 11.69 -1.26
CA SER A 30 5.05 10.27 -0.93
C SER A 30 5.85 9.41 -1.90
N PRO A 31 7.18 9.27 -1.69
CA PRO A 31 8.06 8.55 -2.59
C PRO A 31 7.66 7.09 -2.75
N GLU A 32 7.96 6.54 -3.94
CA GLU A 32 7.80 5.11 -4.20
C GLU A 32 8.83 4.30 -3.42
N ALA A 33 8.42 3.15 -2.93
CA ALA A 33 9.27 2.20 -2.25
C ALA A 33 8.90 0.76 -2.61
N VAL A 34 9.90 -0.10 -2.48
CA VAL A 34 9.74 -1.55 -2.61
C VAL A 34 10.21 -2.20 -1.32
N SER A 35 9.36 -3.03 -0.75
CA SER A 35 9.72 -3.90 0.37
C SER A 35 9.61 -5.35 -0.08
N GLN A 36 10.60 -6.16 0.24
CA GLN A 36 10.62 -7.56 -0.19
C GLN A 36 11.23 -8.48 0.86
N THR A 37 10.81 -9.73 0.85
CA THR A 37 11.46 -10.80 1.59
C THR A 37 11.63 -12.02 0.70
N ASN A 38 12.76 -12.69 0.87
CA ASN A 38 13.05 -13.97 0.23
C ASN A 38 13.73 -14.89 1.27
N GLN A 39 13.00 -15.21 2.33
CA GLN A 39 13.52 -15.96 3.47
C GLN A 39 12.60 -17.13 3.80
N ASN A 40 13.19 -18.20 4.32
CA ASN A 40 12.45 -19.40 4.74
C ASN A 40 11.56 -20.00 3.62
N GLY A 41 11.98 -19.83 2.34
CA GLY A 41 11.19 -20.26 1.17
C GLY A 41 9.96 -19.39 0.88
N LEU A 42 9.78 -18.27 1.60
CA LEU A 42 8.74 -17.28 1.36
C LEU A 42 9.32 -16.17 0.46
N SER A 43 8.70 -15.93 -0.70
CA SER A 43 9.04 -14.80 -1.57
C SER A 43 7.83 -13.88 -1.72
N VAL A 44 7.97 -12.65 -1.23
CA VAL A 44 6.94 -11.61 -1.25
C VAL A 44 7.57 -10.30 -1.67
N THR A 45 6.89 -9.56 -2.55
CA THR A 45 7.28 -8.20 -2.96
C THR A 45 6.10 -7.25 -2.79
N VAL A 46 6.34 -6.09 -2.17
CA VAL A 46 5.34 -5.03 -1.97
C VAL A 46 5.85 -3.76 -2.65
N ASN A 47 5.04 -3.18 -3.54
CA ASN A 47 5.29 -1.87 -4.13
C ASN A 47 4.25 -0.88 -3.58
N TYR A 48 4.71 0.24 -3.04
CA TYR A 48 3.86 1.20 -2.36
C TYR A 48 4.45 2.61 -2.39
N CYS A 49 3.68 3.61 -1.98
CA CYS A 49 4.18 4.94 -1.74
C CYS A 49 4.22 5.23 -0.23
N GLN A 50 5.27 5.92 0.22
CA GLN A 50 5.57 6.21 1.62
C GLN A 50 5.19 7.66 1.99
N PRO A 51 3.95 7.93 2.42
CA PRO A 51 3.59 9.28 2.88
C PRO A 51 4.30 9.63 4.19
N TYR A 52 4.64 10.92 4.33
CA TYR A 52 5.17 11.50 5.56
C TYR A 52 4.04 11.93 6.50
N LYS A 53 4.28 11.86 7.80
CA LYS A 53 3.39 12.35 8.85
C LYS A 53 3.23 13.87 8.78
N ASN A 54 4.33 14.60 8.62
CA ASN A 54 4.34 16.08 8.55
C ASN A 54 3.54 16.72 9.69
N GLY A 55 3.73 16.27 10.92
CA GLY A 55 3.05 16.80 12.11
C GLY A 55 1.54 16.52 12.20
N ARG A 56 0.95 15.74 11.28
CA ARG A 56 -0.48 15.42 11.27
C ARG A 56 -0.80 14.27 12.21
N ALA A 57 -2.01 14.28 12.80
CA ALA A 57 -2.58 13.09 13.41
C ALA A 57 -2.89 12.07 12.30
N ILE A 58 -2.34 10.86 12.42
CA ILE A 58 -2.46 9.84 11.37
C ILE A 58 -3.75 9.05 11.55
N PHE A 59 -3.79 8.11 12.48
CA PHE A 59 -4.95 7.25 12.68
C PHE A 59 -6.04 7.97 13.47
N GLY A 60 -7.28 7.94 12.95
CA GLY A 60 -8.38 8.76 13.43
C GLY A 60 -8.41 10.20 12.86
N GLY A 61 -7.33 10.63 12.18
CA GLY A 61 -7.20 11.92 11.51
C GLY A 61 -7.08 11.76 10.00
N LEU A 62 -5.85 11.78 9.47
CA LEU A 62 -5.57 11.62 8.03
C LEU A 62 -6.08 10.29 7.49
N VAL A 63 -5.96 9.23 8.25
CA VAL A 63 -6.51 7.90 7.99
C VAL A 63 -7.63 7.63 9.00
N PRO A 64 -8.90 7.88 8.65
CA PRO A 64 -10.01 7.70 9.56
C PRO A 64 -10.18 6.24 9.97
N TYR A 65 -10.55 6.00 11.21
CA TYR A 65 -10.94 4.67 11.67
C TYR A 65 -12.16 4.15 10.92
N GLU A 66 -12.26 2.84 10.77
CA GLU A 66 -13.37 2.12 10.12
C GLU A 66 -13.58 2.47 8.64
N LYS A 67 -12.58 3.11 8.02
CA LYS A 67 -12.58 3.41 6.58
C LYS A 67 -11.47 2.66 5.87
N VAL A 68 -11.78 2.20 4.64
CA VAL A 68 -10.79 1.55 3.79
C VAL A 68 -9.71 2.55 3.40
N TRP A 69 -8.46 2.17 3.61
CA TRP A 69 -7.28 2.92 3.24
C TRP A 69 -6.40 2.09 2.30
N ARG A 70 -5.85 2.74 1.27
CA ARG A 70 -4.96 2.14 0.25
C ARG A 70 -3.61 1.66 0.77
N THR A 71 -3.40 1.65 2.09
CA THR A 71 -2.16 1.20 2.77
C THR A 71 -0.91 1.87 2.19
N GLY A 72 -0.99 3.20 2.04
CA GLY A 72 0.04 4.04 1.42
C GLY A 72 -0.54 5.35 0.87
N ALA A 73 -0.01 5.81 -0.25
CA ALA A 73 -0.45 7.03 -0.94
C ALA A 73 -0.45 6.82 -2.46
N ASN A 74 -1.06 7.74 -3.20
CA ASN A 74 -1.17 7.75 -4.66
C ASN A 74 -1.88 6.52 -5.21
N GLU A 75 -1.19 5.67 -5.95
CA GLU A 75 -1.69 4.39 -6.47
C GLU A 75 -1.96 3.41 -5.31
N ALA A 76 -2.83 2.43 -5.53
CA ALA A 76 -3.05 1.35 -4.56
C ALA A 76 -1.76 0.54 -4.35
N THR A 77 -1.40 0.30 -3.11
CA THR A 77 -0.28 -0.58 -2.75
C THR A 77 -0.50 -1.96 -3.35
N THR A 78 0.53 -2.55 -3.95
CA THR A 78 0.45 -3.91 -4.48
C THR A 78 1.37 -4.85 -3.72
N ILE A 79 0.91 -6.09 -3.53
CA ILE A 79 1.65 -7.18 -2.91
C ILE A 79 1.61 -8.40 -3.82
N GLU A 80 2.75 -9.04 -4.02
CA GLU A 80 2.88 -10.22 -4.88
C GLU A 80 3.49 -11.38 -4.09
N PHE A 81 2.83 -12.53 -4.17
CA PHE A 81 3.25 -13.79 -3.57
C PHE A 81 3.67 -14.76 -4.67
N ALA A 82 4.91 -15.25 -4.63
CA ALA A 82 5.40 -16.22 -5.61
C ALA A 82 4.81 -17.64 -5.40
N GLN A 83 4.22 -17.92 -4.24
CA GLN A 83 3.67 -19.22 -3.86
C GLN A 83 2.39 -19.07 -3.05
N LEU A 84 1.67 -20.18 -2.85
CA LEU A 84 0.59 -20.27 -1.86
C LEU A 84 1.13 -19.90 -0.47
N VAL A 85 0.41 -19.05 0.24
CA VAL A 85 0.73 -18.64 1.62
C VAL A 85 -0.49 -18.75 2.51
N THR A 86 -0.29 -18.65 3.81
CA THR A 86 -1.36 -18.40 4.77
C THR A 86 -1.15 -17.03 5.41
N ILE A 87 -2.21 -16.24 5.47
CA ILE A 87 -2.25 -14.94 6.14
C ILE A 87 -3.13 -15.08 7.39
N VAL A 88 -2.53 -14.95 8.55
CA VAL A 88 -3.24 -15.20 9.82
C VAL A 88 -3.97 -16.57 9.79
N GLY A 89 -3.29 -17.61 9.26
CA GLY A 89 -3.84 -18.97 9.13
C GLY A 89 -4.84 -19.19 8.00
N LYS A 90 -5.23 -18.17 7.22
CA LYS A 90 -6.14 -18.31 6.08
C LYS A 90 -5.34 -18.40 4.77
N PRO A 91 -5.64 -19.36 3.88
CA PRO A 91 -4.91 -19.55 2.64
C PRO A 91 -5.14 -18.40 1.66
N LEU A 92 -4.06 -18.00 0.96
CA LEU A 92 -4.08 -17.08 -0.15
C LEU A 92 -3.19 -17.62 -1.26
N LYS A 93 -3.72 -17.71 -2.48
CA LYS A 93 -2.99 -18.26 -3.64
C LYS A 93 -1.83 -17.36 -4.04
N ALA A 94 -0.85 -17.95 -4.75
CA ALA A 94 0.17 -17.19 -5.46
C ALA A 94 -0.48 -16.19 -6.41
N GLY A 95 0.09 -15.00 -6.52
CA GLY A 95 -0.43 -13.95 -7.38
C GLY A 95 -0.14 -12.56 -6.87
N LYS A 96 -0.60 -11.58 -7.64
CA LYS A 96 -0.50 -10.17 -7.32
C LYS A 96 -1.87 -9.64 -6.88
N TYR A 97 -1.88 -8.91 -5.79
CA TYR A 97 -3.05 -8.29 -5.17
C TYR A 97 -2.80 -6.82 -4.90
N SER A 98 -3.84 -6.00 -4.83
CA SER A 98 -3.72 -4.74 -4.12
C SER A 98 -3.97 -4.94 -2.63
N LEU A 99 -3.17 -4.24 -1.81
CA LEU A 99 -3.23 -4.29 -0.36
C LEU A 99 -3.97 -3.06 0.17
N TRP A 100 -5.08 -3.33 0.83
CA TRP A 100 -5.89 -2.33 1.51
C TRP A 100 -5.96 -2.64 3.00
N SER A 101 -6.27 -1.65 3.80
CA SER A 101 -6.47 -1.86 5.23
C SER A 101 -7.59 -1.00 5.78
N VAL A 102 -8.18 -1.46 6.87
CA VAL A 102 -9.13 -0.69 7.67
C VAL A 102 -8.57 -0.59 9.09
N PRO A 103 -8.07 0.57 9.51
CA PRO A 103 -7.65 0.76 10.89
C PRO A 103 -8.85 0.82 11.83
N PHE A 104 -8.71 0.21 13.00
CA PHE A 104 -9.60 0.33 14.14
C PHE A 104 -8.78 0.76 15.36
N PRO A 105 -9.39 1.27 16.42
CA PRO A 105 -8.67 1.62 17.65
C PRO A 105 -7.86 0.47 18.28
N ASN A 106 -8.33 -0.77 18.11
CA ASN A 106 -7.77 -1.96 18.76
C ASN A 106 -7.27 -3.02 17.76
N GLY A 107 -6.85 -2.64 16.57
CA GLY A 107 -6.37 -3.55 15.56
C GLY A 107 -6.65 -3.07 14.14
N TRP A 108 -6.20 -3.82 13.15
CA TRP A 108 -6.46 -3.49 11.75
C TRP A 108 -7.08 -4.68 11.02
N GLN A 109 -7.84 -4.41 9.97
CA GLN A 109 -8.19 -5.41 8.98
C GLN A 109 -7.30 -5.22 7.76
N ALA A 110 -6.52 -6.25 7.40
CA ALA A 110 -5.80 -6.31 6.13
C ALA A 110 -6.69 -6.93 5.06
N ILE A 111 -6.69 -6.36 3.85
CA ILE A 111 -7.53 -6.77 2.72
C ILE A 111 -6.64 -6.99 1.50
N PHE A 112 -6.74 -8.17 0.92
CA PHE A 112 -6.06 -8.55 -0.32
C PHE A 112 -7.10 -8.61 -1.43
N ASN A 113 -6.97 -7.71 -2.42
CA ASN A 113 -7.96 -7.50 -3.46
C ASN A 113 -7.36 -7.87 -4.83
N ARG A 114 -8.12 -8.55 -5.69
CA ARG A 114 -7.65 -9.04 -7.00
C ARG A 114 -7.41 -7.94 -8.03
N GLU A 115 -8.11 -6.81 -7.90
CA GLU A 115 -7.90 -5.67 -8.80
C GLU A 115 -6.57 -4.98 -8.48
N THR A 116 -5.75 -4.74 -9.49
CA THR A 116 -4.42 -4.12 -9.33
C THR A 116 -4.18 -3.05 -10.38
N GLY A 117 -3.32 -2.05 -10.04
CA GLY A 117 -2.95 -0.97 -10.97
C GLY A 117 -3.91 0.23 -10.96
N GLN A 118 -4.94 0.19 -10.12
CA GLN A 118 -5.87 1.30 -9.94
C GLN A 118 -5.30 2.40 -9.04
N TRP A 119 -5.88 3.58 -9.16
CA TRP A 119 -5.60 4.67 -8.24
C TRP A 119 -6.15 4.35 -6.85
N GLY A 120 -5.44 4.78 -5.81
CA GLY A 120 -5.75 4.44 -4.41
C GLY A 120 -7.08 4.98 -3.85
N THR A 121 -7.91 5.62 -4.66
CA THR A 121 -9.30 5.97 -4.33
C THR A 121 -10.32 5.03 -4.96
N ASN A 122 -9.88 4.14 -5.86
CA ASN A 122 -10.76 3.26 -6.63
C ASN A 122 -10.72 1.85 -6.01
N TYR A 123 -11.43 1.68 -4.91
CA TYR A 123 -11.53 0.41 -4.23
C TYR A 123 -12.84 -0.30 -4.62
N ASN A 124 -12.72 -1.55 -5.05
CA ASN A 124 -13.86 -2.40 -5.39
C ASN A 124 -13.95 -3.58 -4.41
N PRO A 125 -14.86 -3.57 -3.44
CA PRO A 125 -14.99 -4.64 -2.45
C PRO A 125 -15.45 -6.00 -3.03
N ALA A 126 -16.00 -6.02 -4.25
CA ALA A 126 -16.38 -7.27 -4.91
C ALA A 126 -15.16 -8.11 -5.37
N GLU A 127 -14.00 -7.48 -5.47
CA GLU A 127 -12.73 -8.11 -5.84
C GLU A 127 -11.89 -8.55 -4.62
N ASP A 128 -12.42 -8.45 -3.40
CA ASP A 128 -11.71 -8.92 -2.22
C ASP A 128 -11.56 -10.44 -2.19
N GLU A 129 -10.34 -10.91 -2.22
CA GLU A 129 -10.02 -12.33 -2.11
C GLU A 129 -9.90 -12.76 -0.65
N LEU A 130 -9.34 -11.90 0.20
CA LEU A 130 -9.12 -12.22 1.61
C LEU A 130 -9.22 -10.96 2.48
N ARG A 131 -9.93 -11.09 3.60
CA ARG A 131 -9.94 -10.13 4.71
C ARG A 131 -9.55 -10.83 6.00
N VAL A 132 -8.59 -10.27 6.73
CA VAL A 132 -8.11 -10.79 8.01
C VAL A 132 -7.92 -9.67 9.03
N MET A 133 -8.29 -9.95 10.27
CA MET A 133 -7.93 -9.07 11.38
C MET A 133 -6.48 -9.33 11.77
N VAL A 134 -5.75 -8.25 12.02
CA VAL A 134 -4.35 -8.27 12.45
C VAL A 134 -4.18 -7.42 13.70
N ASN A 135 -3.23 -7.84 14.54
CA ASN A 135 -2.92 -7.12 15.75
C ASN A 135 -2.08 -5.88 15.44
N THR A 136 -2.25 -4.86 16.27
CA THR A 136 -1.38 -3.70 16.31
C THR A 136 -0.61 -3.67 17.63
N ARG A 137 0.54 -3.01 17.59
CA ARG A 137 1.34 -2.73 18.79
C ARG A 137 1.86 -1.30 18.74
N PRO A 138 2.16 -0.69 19.90
CA PRO A 138 2.82 0.59 19.96
C PRO A 138 4.19 0.54 19.28
N HIS A 139 4.53 1.61 18.55
CA HIS A 139 5.83 1.81 17.92
C HIS A 139 6.51 3.05 18.48
N SER A 140 7.77 2.92 18.90
CA SER A 140 8.56 4.02 19.45
C SER A 140 10.01 3.94 18.97
N PRO A 141 10.62 5.07 18.54
CA PRO A 141 10.01 6.39 18.40
C PRO A 141 8.96 6.44 17.28
N ALA A 142 8.09 7.45 17.28
CA ALA A 142 7.08 7.64 16.26
C ALA A 142 7.71 7.69 14.84
N ALA A 143 7.21 6.85 13.94
CA ALA A 143 7.68 6.78 12.56
C ALA A 143 7.13 7.96 11.75
N GLU A 144 8.00 8.84 11.26
CA GLU A 144 7.64 10.00 10.45
C GLU A 144 7.09 9.59 9.08
N GLN A 145 7.54 8.46 8.53
CA GLN A 145 7.16 8.01 7.21
C GLN A 145 6.53 6.62 7.28
N PHE A 146 5.41 6.43 6.57
CA PHE A 146 4.80 5.11 6.45
C PHE A 146 5.79 4.11 5.84
N THR A 147 6.01 3.00 6.50
CA THR A 147 6.97 1.98 6.10
C THR A 147 6.36 0.59 6.14
N ILE A 148 6.58 -0.18 5.08
CA ILE A 148 6.30 -1.62 5.03
C ILE A 148 7.64 -2.34 5.11
N SER A 149 7.78 -3.26 6.06
CA SER A 149 8.99 -4.07 6.24
C SER A 149 8.64 -5.52 6.55
N PHE A 150 9.64 -6.40 6.55
CA PHE A 150 9.47 -7.81 6.88
C PHE A 150 10.41 -8.20 8.02
N SER A 151 9.88 -8.89 9.01
CA SER A 151 10.64 -9.51 10.09
C SER A 151 10.59 -11.03 9.92
N PRO A 152 11.73 -11.74 9.98
CA PRO A 152 11.76 -13.21 9.93
C PRO A 152 10.91 -13.81 11.04
N ALA A 153 10.15 -14.87 10.71
CA ALA A 153 9.37 -15.63 11.66
C ALA A 153 9.37 -17.11 11.29
N THR A 154 9.07 -17.97 12.24
CA THR A 154 8.99 -19.42 12.01
C THR A 154 7.98 -19.75 10.91
N GLY A 155 8.42 -20.42 9.87
CA GLY A 155 7.59 -20.81 8.72
C GLY A 155 7.27 -19.68 7.76
N GLY A 156 7.96 -18.49 7.85
CA GLY A 156 7.74 -17.38 6.93
C GLY A 156 8.29 -16.06 7.43
N ALA A 157 7.47 -15.01 7.37
CA ALA A 157 7.80 -13.67 7.85
C ALA A 157 6.55 -12.96 8.38
N ASP A 158 6.75 -11.96 9.22
CA ASP A 158 5.73 -10.99 9.60
C ASP A 158 5.94 -9.72 8.77
N MET A 159 4.92 -9.32 8.02
CA MET A 159 4.90 -8.02 7.35
C MET A 159 4.46 -6.98 8.36
N LEU A 160 5.26 -5.92 8.52
CA LEU A 160 5.08 -4.85 9.46
C LEU A 160 4.64 -3.60 8.71
N LEU A 161 3.52 -3.01 9.09
CA LEU A 161 2.99 -1.76 8.56
C LEU A 161 3.15 -0.70 9.66
N THR A 162 4.16 0.16 9.53
CA THR A 162 4.57 1.09 10.58
C THR A 162 4.33 2.52 10.16
N TRP A 163 3.59 3.28 10.97
CA TRP A 163 3.44 4.72 10.81
C TRP A 163 3.06 5.36 12.14
N ASP A 164 3.63 6.55 12.42
CA ASP A 164 3.44 7.23 13.69
C ASP A 164 3.82 6.29 14.87
N GLU A 165 3.01 6.21 15.88
CA GLU A 165 3.22 5.35 17.07
C GLU A 165 2.54 3.97 16.92
N THR A 166 2.18 3.57 15.69
CA THR A 166 1.45 2.33 15.45
C THR A 166 2.17 1.41 14.47
N GLU A 167 2.25 0.15 14.83
CA GLU A 167 2.73 -0.92 13.96
C GLU A 167 1.69 -2.04 13.90
N ALA A 168 1.17 -2.32 12.70
CA ALA A 168 0.32 -3.48 12.45
C ALA A 168 1.17 -4.66 11.97
N VAL A 169 0.91 -5.84 12.53
CA VAL A 169 1.67 -7.07 12.27
C VAL A 169 0.82 -8.04 11.48
N VAL A 170 1.23 -8.35 10.26
CA VAL A 170 0.54 -9.28 9.35
C VAL A 170 1.37 -10.57 9.22
N PRO A 171 1.04 -11.65 9.95
CA PRO A 171 1.73 -12.92 9.84
C PRO A 171 1.51 -13.57 8.47
N ILE A 172 2.60 -13.85 7.75
CA ILE A 172 2.61 -14.56 6.47
C ILE A 172 3.40 -15.85 6.64
N ARG A 173 2.77 -16.98 6.38
CA ARG A 173 3.40 -18.30 6.52
C ARG A 173 3.27 -19.09 5.22
N ARG A 174 4.18 -20.01 5.04
CA ARG A 174 4.20 -20.94 3.90
C ARG A 174 3.38 -22.20 4.19
#